data_ffece430de594618b48bf9de47455421
#
_entry.id   ffece430de594618b48bf9de47455421
#
_cell.length_a   1.000
_cell.length_b   1.000
_cell.length_c   1.000
_cell.angle_alpha   90.00
_cell.angle_beta   90.00
_cell.angle_gamma   90.00
#
_symmetry.space_group_name_H-M   'P 1'
#
loop_
_entity.id
_entity.type
_entity.pdbx_description
1 polymer ?
#
loop_
_entity_poly.entity_id
_entity_poly.type
_entity_poly.pdbx_seq_one_letter_code
_entity_poly.pdbx_strand_id
1 'polypeptide(L)'
;MGLDKWVNFFMILNCFAATPIFSDSSSFTSKFLDLAKEPNVFDWMVDIRRKIHENPEMGFEEFKTSELIRSELKKLEIPYKHPVAITGVIGYIGTGKPPFVALRADMDALLMQELGDWEHKSKVPGKMHACGHDAHVAMLLGAAKILKQHEKDIPGTVVLVFQPAEEGGGGAKKIVDAGALPNISAIFGLHVAHHIPLGEVVSRSGPMGAGSCLFEARISGKGGHAAMPHHAIDPILAASNVIVSLQHLVSREADPLDSQVVTVGKIQGGDAFNVIPDSVTIGGTVRAFSKESMMQLRRRIEQVIIGQAAVQRCNATVSFLDKEKPYFPPTVNNDDLHEFFQSVAGSVLGVNKVKGMQPTMGSEDFSFYQEVIPGYFFLLGMVNASVEHLASEHSPYFKINEDALPYGAALHASLSARYLLKLHQDVPLVEGKYNDEL
;
A
#
# COMPACT_ATOMS: atom_id res chain seq x y z
N MET A 1 6.62 19.13 91.10
CA MET A 1 5.77 17.97 90.79
C MET A 1 4.61 18.52 89.99
N GLY A 2 4.49 18.20 88.71
CA GLY A 2 3.45 18.63 87.80
C GLY A 2 3.95 18.51 86.36
N LEU A 3 3.62 17.42 85.70
CA LEU A 3 3.97 17.14 84.32
C LEU A 3 2.84 17.75 83.43
N ASP A 4 3.17 18.74 82.58
CA ASP A 4 2.32 19.28 81.58
C ASP A 4 2.42 18.44 80.28
N LYS A 5 1.27 17.93 79.87
CA LYS A 5 1.10 17.20 78.60
C LYS A 5 0.83 18.17 77.48
N TRP A 6 1.71 18.31 76.55
CA TRP A 6 1.45 18.96 75.23
C TRP A 6 0.79 17.96 74.31
N VAL A 7 -0.45 18.25 73.89
CA VAL A 7 -1.14 17.51 72.85
C VAL A 7 -0.89 18.24 71.51
N ASN A 8 -0.08 17.64 70.66
CA ASN A 8 0.11 18.09 69.28
C ASN A 8 -1.06 17.61 68.42
N PHE A 9 -1.86 18.58 67.94
CA PHE A 9 -2.91 18.37 66.98
C PHE A 9 -2.33 18.39 65.57
N PHE A 10 -2.07 17.19 64.98
CA PHE A 10 -1.72 17.07 63.59
C PHE A 10 -2.98 17.18 62.73
N MET A 11 -3.17 18.35 62.05
CA MET A 11 -4.12 18.50 60.95
C MET A 11 -3.58 17.72 59.77
N ILE A 12 -4.18 16.58 59.44
CA ILE A 12 -3.95 15.88 58.17
C ILE A 12 -4.77 16.65 57.10
N LEU A 13 -4.05 17.46 56.31
CA LEU A 13 -4.60 18.03 55.07
C LEU A 13 -4.68 16.89 54.06
N ASN A 14 -5.87 16.33 53.85
CA ASN A 14 -6.13 15.43 52.71
C ASN A 14 -6.15 16.29 51.44
N CYS A 15 -4.99 16.39 50.78
CA CYS A 15 -4.96 16.77 49.37
C CYS A 15 -5.57 15.64 48.57
N PHE A 16 -6.86 15.78 48.21
CA PHE A 16 -7.42 15.03 47.10
C PHE A 16 -6.69 15.50 45.83
N ALA A 17 -5.62 14.81 45.45
CA ALA A 17 -5.12 14.88 44.12
C ALA A 17 -6.25 14.34 43.22
N ALA A 18 -6.91 15.21 42.49
CA ALA A 18 -7.78 14.81 41.39
C ALA A 18 -6.92 14.08 40.38
N THR A 19 -6.89 12.74 40.43
CA THR A 19 -6.38 11.94 39.34
C THR A 19 -7.17 12.31 38.11
N PRO A 20 -6.52 12.75 37.01
CA PRO A 20 -7.25 12.99 35.77
C PRO A 20 -7.93 11.65 35.40
N ILE A 21 -9.23 11.69 35.23
CA ILE A 21 -10.00 10.58 34.68
C ILE A 21 -9.54 10.47 33.23
N PHE A 22 -8.48 9.70 32.97
CA PHE A 22 -8.14 9.27 31.63
C PHE A 22 -9.28 8.37 31.18
N SER A 23 -10.16 8.89 30.34
CA SER A 23 -11.11 8.07 29.62
C SER A 23 -10.28 7.04 28.86
N ASP A 24 -10.51 5.79 29.14
CA ASP A 24 -9.83 4.67 28.54
C ASP A 24 -9.87 4.84 27.01
N SER A 25 -8.70 5.12 26.39
CA SER A 25 -8.59 5.33 24.95
C SER A 25 -9.06 4.11 24.15
N SER A 26 -9.17 2.95 24.80
CA SER A 26 -9.75 1.74 24.25
C SER A 26 -11.27 1.83 24.12
N SER A 27 -11.97 2.53 25.00
CA SER A 27 -13.44 2.62 24.97
C SER A 27 -13.95 3.51 23.83
N PHE A 28 -13.19 4.54 23.43
CA PHE A 28 -13.56 5.45 22.35
C PHE A 28 -13.57 4.76 20.98
N THR A 29 -12.52 4.00 20.67
CA THR A 29 -12.38 3.34 19.36
C THR A 29 -13.09 1.97 19.30
N SER A 30 -13.44 1.38 20.44
CA SER A 30 -14.16 0.08 20.48
C SER A 30 -15.52 0.13 19.78
N LYS A 31 -16.13 1.30 19.67
CA LYS A 31 -17.43 1.53 19.02
C LYS A 31 -17.33 1.70 17.49
N PHE A 32 -16.14 1.90 16.93
CA PHE A 32 -16.00 2.23 15.52
C PHE A 32 -16.43 1.09 14.59
N LEU A 33 -16.24 -0.18 15.00
CA LEU A 33 -16.75 -1.30 14.25
C LEU A 33 -18.29 -1.37 14.26
N ASP A 34 -18.91 -1.08 15.40
CA ASP A 34 -20.37 -1.04 15.50
C ASP A 34 -20.94 0.10 14.66
N LEU A 35 -20.33 1.30 14.74
CA LEU A 35 -20.69 2.44 13.90
C LEU A 35 -20.54 2.13 12.40
N ALA A 36 -19.47 1.44 12.00
CA ALA A 36 -19.26 1.05 10.62
C ALA A 36 -20.30 0.03 10.11
N LYS A 37 -20.88 -0.78 11.02
CA LYS A 37 -21.93 -1.75 10.72
C LYS A 37 -23.33 -1.18 10.77
N GLU A 38 -23.52 0.04 11.25
CA GLU A 38 -24.82 0.69 11.19
C GLU A 38 -25.33 0.79 9.75
N PRO A 39 -26.61 0.48 9.48
CA PRO A 39 -27.14 0.46 8.11
C PRO A 39 -26.87 1.75 7.32
N ASN A 40 -26.99 2.91 7.96
CA ASN A 40 -26.74 4.21 7.33
C ASN A 40 -25.26 4.46 6.94
N VAL A 41 -24.32 3.70 7.50
CA VAL A 41 -22.89 3.75 7.14
C VAL A 41 -22.58 2.62 6.18
N PHE A 42 -23.01 1.39 6.48
CA PHE A 42 -22.77 0.20 5.67
C PHE A 42 -23.37 0.34 4.27
N ASP A 43 -24.68 0.60 4.16
CA ASP A 43 -25.37 0.71 2.88
C ASP A 43 -24.80 1.87 2.03
N TRP A 44 -24.38 2.96 2.67
CA TRP A 44 -23.73 4.08 2.01
C TRP A 44 -22.33 3.69 1.46
N MET A 45 -21.52 2.92 2.20
CA MET A 45 -20.25 2.41 1.68
C MET A 45 -20.45 1.45 0.50
N VAL A 46 -21.46 0.57 0.60
CA VAL A 46 -21.83 -0.34 -0.50
C VAL A 46 -22.25 0.43 -1.74
N ASP A 47 -23.07 1.47 -1.61
CA ASP A 47 -23.50 2.32 -2.73
C ASP A 47 -22.32 3.04 -3.40
N ILE A 48 -21.40 3.58 -2.61
CA ILE A 48 -20.16 4.20 -3.13
C ILE A 48 -19.32 3.17 -3.89
N ARG A 49 -19.04 2.02 -3.28
CA ARG A 49 -18.24 0.95 -3.88
C ARG A 49 -18.83 0.51 -5.23
N ARG A 50 -20.14 0.29 -5.28
CA ARG A 50 -20.84 -0.14 -6.49
C ARG A 50 -20.80 0.91 -7.59
N LYS A 51 -20.96 2.21 -7.26
CA LYS A 51 -20.83 3.32 -8.22
C LYS A 51 -19.44 3.40 -8.85
N ILE A 52 -18.39 3.16 -8.06
CA ILE A 52 -17.01 3.13 -8.57
C ILE A 52 -16.83 1.89 -9.44
N HIS A 53 -17.27 0.72 -8.98
CA HIS A 53 -17.15 -0.54 -9.72
C HIS A 53 -17.83 -0.53 -11.09
N GLU A 54 -19.00 0.09 -11.17
CA GLU A 54 -19.73 0.25 -12.43
C GLU A 54 -19.04 1.18 -13.45
N ASN A 55 -18.15 2.07 -12.98
CA ASN A 55 -17.47 3.07 -13.78
C ASN A 55 -15.94 3.03 -13.60
N PRO A 56 -15.28 1.90 -13.89
CA PRO A 56 -13.84 1.75 -13.68
C PRO A 56 -13.03 2.66 -14.59
N GLU A 57 -12.04 3.32 -14.01
CA GLU A 57 -11.13 4.24 -14.68
C GLU A 57 -9.68 3.80 -14.45
N MET A 58 -8.85 3.94 -15.49
CA MET A 58 -7.44 3.56 -15.44
C MET A 58 -6.61 4.57 -14.65
N GLY A 59 -5.44 4.14 -14.22
CA GLY A 59 -4.49 5.01 -13.51
C GLY A 59 -4.24 6.34 -14.23
N PHE A 60 -4.37 7.44 -13.49
CA PHE A 60 -4.35 8.85 -13.92
C PHE A 60 -5.54 9.29 -14.82
N GLU A 61 -6.56 8.45 -14.98
CA GLU A 61 -7.82 8.76 -15.66
C GLU A 61 -9.03 8.70 -14.72
N GLU A 62 -8.83 8.57 -13.40
CA GLU A 62 -9.86 8.36 -12.38
C GLU A 62 -10.64 9.66 -12.06
N PHE A 63 -11.11 10.35 -13.10
CA PHE A 63 -11.76 11.66 -12.96
C PHE A 63 -13.13 11.58 -12.30
N LYS A 64 -13.95 10.58 -12.65
CA LYS A 64 -15.28 10.36 -12.05
C LYS A 64 -15.17 9.85 -10.63
N THR A 65 -14.24 8.91 -10.38
CA THR A 65 -13.93 8.41 -9.06
C THR A 65 -13.48 9.53 -8.14
N SER A 66 -12.58 10.38 -8.62
CA SER A 66 -12.13 11.58 -7.91
C SER A 66 -13.27 12.58 -7.65
N GLU A 67 -14.17 12.77 -8.62
CA GLU A 67 -15.35 13.64 -8.47
C GLU A 67 -16.31 13.10 -7.40
N LEU A 68 -16.58 11.78 -7.40
CA LEU A 68 -17.37 11.12 -6.38
C LEU A 68 -16.78 11.32 -4.99
N ILE A 69 -15.47 11.05 -4.82
CA ILE A 69 -14.76 11.25 -3.55
C ILE A 69 -14.91 12.69 -3.06
N ARG A 70 -14.65 13.68 -3.91
CA ARG A 70 -14.78 15.11 -3.56
C ARG A 70 -16.21 15.48 -3.18
N SER A 71 -17.20 14.91 -3.88
CA SER A 71 -18.61 15.10 -3.58
C SER A 71 -18.97 14.58 -2.17
N GLU A 72 -18.49 13.37 -1.83
CA GLU A 72 -18.75 12.78 -0.51
C GLU A 72 -18.01 13.52 0.60
N LEU A 73 -16.72 13.91 0.39
CA LEU A 73 -16.00 14.74 1.35
C LEU A 73 -16.69 16.09 1.59
N LYS A 74 -17.25 16.71 0.54
CA LYS A 74 -18.01 17.95 0.67
C LYS A 74 -19.30 17.77 1.50
N LYS A 75 -20.03 16.67 1.28
CA LYS A 75 -21.23 16.34 2.09
C LYS A 75 -20.91 16.12 3.56
N LEU A 76 -19.71 15.57 3.84
CA LEU A 76 -19.21 15.37 5.19
C LEU A 76 -18.54 16.62 5.79
N GLU A 77 -18.50 17.74 5.06
CA GLU A 77 -17.82 18.97 5.47
C GLU A 77 -16.33 18.75 5.80
N ILE A 78 -15.67 17.87 5.03
CA ILE A 78 -14.24 17.58 5.15
C ILE A 78 -13.48 18.41 4.10
N PRO A 79 -12.58 19.33 4.53
CA PRO A 79 -11.73 20.07 3.62
C PRO A 79 -10.75 19.15 2.88
N TYR A 80 -10.50 19.46 1.61
CA TYR A 80 -9.61 18.66 0.78
C TYR A 80 -8.81 19.49 -0.22
N LYS A 81 -7.70 18.89 -0.72
CA LYS A 81 -6.91 19.39 -1.86
C LYS A 81 -7.14 18.49 -3.07
N HIS A 82 -7.28 19.09 -4.24
CA HIS A 82 -7.40 18.44 -5.54
C HIS A 82 -7.08 19.45 -6.66
N PRO A 83 -6.43 19.05 -7.76
CA PRO A 83 -5.86 17.73 -8.01
C PRO A 83 -4.51 17.53 -7.31
N VAL A 84 -4.22 16.29 -6.93
CA VAL A 84 -2.90 15.87 -6.44
C VAL A 84 -2.49 14.65 -7.29
N ALA A 85 -1.28 14.65 -7.84
CA ALA A 85 -0.83 13.59 -8.75
C ALA A 85 -1.89 13.28 -9.86
N ILE A 86 -2.42 14.33 -10.50
CA ILE A 86 -3.40 14.34 -11.60
C ILE A 86 -4.85 14.18 -11.12
N THR A 87 -5.23 13.04 -10.53
CA THR A 87 -6.62 12.73 -10.14
C THR A 87 -6.79 12.53 -8.64
N GLY A 88 -5.71 12.40 -7.88
CA GLY A 88 -5.74 12.15 -6.45
C GLY A 88 -6.37 13.28 -5.63
N VAL A 89 -6.87 12.90 -4.45
CA VAL A 89 -7.52 13.79 -3.49
C VAL A 89 -6.91 13.60 -2.11
N ILE A 90 -6.64 14.69 -1.39
CA ILE A 90 -6.15 14.65 -0.01
C ILE A 90 -7.13 15.39 0.89
N GLY A 91 -7.80 14.65 1.80
CA GLY A 91 -8.73 15.20 2.79
C GLY A 91 -8.08 15.40 4.16
N TYR A 92 -8.67 16.26 5.02
CA TYR A 92 -8.15 16.56 6.35
C TYR A 92 -9.27 16.54 7.37
N ILE A 93 -9.09 15.79 8.48
CA ILE A 93 -10.06 15.74 9.61
C ILE A 93 -9.31 16.03 10.90
N GLY A 94 -9.86 16.86 11.75
CA GLY A 94 -9.31 17.23 13.05
C GLY A 94 -8.86 18.67 13.11
N THR A 95 -7.82 18.96 13.88
CA THR A 95 -7.42 20.34 14.22
C THR A 95 -6.81 21.14 13.05
N GLY A 96 -6.45 20.51 11.94
CA GLY A 96 -5.67 21.12 10.86
C GLY A 96 -4.19 21.36 11.22
N LYS A 97 -3.76 20.93 12.41
CA LYS A 97 -2.40 21.11 12.96
C LYS A 97 -1.74 19.76 13.25
N PRO A 98 -0.41 19.72 13.44
CA PRO A 98 0.28 18.51 13.87
C PRO A 98 -0.19 18.05 15.27
N PRO A 99 0.02 16.74 15.60
CA PRO A 99 0.60 15.72 14.73
C PRO A 99 -0.32 15.29 13.58
N PHE A 100 0.29 14.82 12.46
CA PHE A 100 -0.44 14.33 11.31
C PHE A 100 -0.27 12.82 11.16
N VAL A 101 -1.37 12.10 10.92
CA VAL A 101 -1.39 10.67 10.59
C VAL A 101 -2.15 10.47 9.29
N ALA A 102 -1.59 9.69 8.36
CA ALA A 102 -2.22 9.44 7.07
C ALA A 102 -2.88 8.07 6.98
N LEU A 103 -3.97 8.02 6.23
CA LEU A 103 -4.67 6.81 5.79
C LEU A 103 -4.71 6.81 4.27
N ARG A 104 -4.38 5.68 3.63
CA ARG A 104 -4.32 5.58 2.16
C ARG A 104 -5.34 4.60 1.62
N ALA A 105 -5.98 4.97 0.53
CA ALA A 105 -6.67 4.08 -0.40
C ALA A 105 -6.25 4.42 -1.84
N ASP A 106 -5.93 3.40 -2.62
CA ASP A 106 -5.80 3.47 -4.08
C ASP A 106 -7.18 3.54 -4.73
N MET A 107 -7.25 3.94 -6.02
CA MET A 107 -8.56 4.17 -6.65
C MET A 107 -8.64 3.82 -8.13
N ASP A 108 -7.58 3.30 -8.73
CA ASP A 108 -7.53 2.93 -10.15
C ASP A 108 -8.06 1.52 -10.42
N ALA A 109 -8.47 1.29 -11.66
CA ALA A 109 -8.96 0.02 -12.19
C ALA A 109 -7.98 -0.59 -13.18
N LEU A 110 -8.29 -1.80 -13.64
CA LEU A 110 -7.48 -2.58 -14.58
C LEU A 110 -8.09 -2.63 -15.99
N LEU A 111 -7.22 -2.71 -16.99
CA LEU A 111 -7.59 -2.98 -18.38
C LEU A 111 -7.94 -4.47 -18.54
N MET A 112 -9.15 -4.82 -18.12
CA MET A 112 -9.67 -6.19 -18.08
C MET A 112 -11.17 -6.21 -18.31
N GLN A 113 -11.67 -7.13 -19.17
CA GLN A 113 -13.11 -7.33 -19.33
C GLN A 113 -13.67 -8.14 -18.18
N GLU A 114 -14.62 -7.60 -17.43
CA GLU A 114 -15.35 -8.36 -16.41
C GLU A 114 -16.25 -9.43 -17.05
N LEU A 115 -16.09 -10.67 -16.61
CA LEU A 115 -16.87 -11.82 -17.08
C LEU A 115 -17.90 -12.30 -16.06
N GLY A 116 -17.82 -11.86 -14.81
CA GLY A 116 -18.84 -12.09 -13.80
C GLY A 116 -20.20 -11.53 -14.23
N ASP A 117 -21.30 -12.24 -13.87
CA ASP A 117 -22.65 -11.74 -14.13
C ASP A 117 -23.32 -11.37 -12.80
N TRP A 118 -23.60 -10.06 -12.64
CA TRP A 118 -24.26 -9.49 -11.46
C TRP A 118 -24.72 -8.04 -11.76
N GLU A 119 -25.62 -7.51 -10.94
CA GLU A 119 -26.33 -6.26 -11.16
C GLU A 119 -25.41 -5.04 -11.34
N HIS A 120 -24.33 -4.98 -10.55
CA HIS A 120 -23.39 -3.84 -10.52
C HIS A 120 -22.09 -4.09 -11.30
N LYS A 121 -22.12 -5.00 -12.28
CA LYS A 121 -21.01 -5.25 -13.20
C LYS A 121 -20.53 -3.95 -13.86
N SER A 122 -19.24 -3.90 -14.20
CA SER A 122 -18.65 -2.81 -14.96
C SER A 122 -19.49 -2.45 -16.19
N LYS A 123 -19.82 -1.18 -16.34
CA LYS A 123 -20.52 -0.61 -17.49
C LYS A 123 -19.56 -0.07 -18.56
N VAL A 124 -18.25 -0.20 -18.32
CA VAL A 124 -17.20 0.27 -19.24
C VAL A 124 -16.52 -0.95 -19.88
N PRO A 125 -16.75 -1.22 -21.18
CA PRO A 125 -16.14 -2.35 -21.86
C PRO A 125 -14.61 -2.37 -21.72
N GLY A 126 -14.05 -3.53 -21.41
CA GLY A 126 -12.61 -3.73 -21.31
C GLY A 126 -11.94 -3.15 -20.05
N LYS A 127 -12.72 -2.61 -19.10
CA LYS A 127 -12.19 -2.10 -17.82
C LYS A 127 -12.96 -2.72 -16.65
N MET A 128 -12.27 -3.00 -15.54
CA MET A 128 -12.84 -3.62 -14.35
C MET A 128 -12.03 -3.26 -13.10
N HIS A 129 -12.70 -3.05 -11.97
CA HIS A 129 -12.04 -3.10 -10.66
C HIS A 129 -11.81 -4.56 -10.26
N ALA A 130 -10.66 -5.10 -10.62
CA ALA A 130 -10.30 -6.50 -10.36
C ALA A 130 -9.21 -6.66 -9.28
N CYS A 131 -8.94 -5.59 -8.50
CA CYS A 131 -7.99 -5.61 -7.40
C CYS A 131 -8.60 -5.17 -6.05
N GLY A 132 -9.80 -4.54 -6.07
CA GLY A 132 -10.49 -4.14 -4.84
C GLY A 132 -10.33 -2.68 -4.45
N HIS A 133 -9.74 -1.84 -5.31
CA HIS A 133 -9.52 -0.43 -5.03
C HIS A 133 -10.83 0.36 -4.85
N ASP A 134 -11.90 -0.06 -5.49
CA ASP A 134 -13.27 0.44 -5.25
C ASP A 134 -13.73 0.23 -3.80
N ALA A 135 -13.39 -0.92 -3.19
CA ALA A 135 -13.65 -1.19 -1.78
C ALA A 135 -12.71 -0.40 -0.86
N HIS A 136 -11.44 -0.23 -1.22
CA HIS A 136 -10.49 0.57 -0.43
C HIS A 136 -10.97 2.03 -0.31
N VAL A 137 -11.41 2.63 -1.42
CA VAL A 137 -12.00 3.99 -1.41
C VAL A 137 -13.24 4.05 -0.51
N ALA A 138 -14.16 3.07 -0.62
CA ALA A 138 -15.35 3.02 0.20
C ALA A 138 -15.03 2.88 1.70
N MET A 139 -14.05 2.03 2.05
CA MET A 139 -13.56 1.86 3.43
C MET A 139 -12.95 3.15 3.98
N LEU A 140 -12.13 3.85 3.19
CA LEU A 140 -11.52 5.10 3.62
C LEU A 140 -12.56 6.22 3.80
N LEU A 141 -13.57 6.30 2.94
CA LEU A 141 -14.69 7.22 3.12
C LEU A 141 -15.54 6.83 4.34
N GLY A 142 -15.73 5.53 4.61
CA GLY A 142 -16.38 5.03 5.83
C GLY A 142 -15.63 5.48 7.09
N ALA A 143 -14.31 5.31 7.10
CA ALA A 143 -13.46 5.82 8.17
C ALA A 143 -13.58 7.35 8.32
N ALA A 144 -13.59 8.07 7.22
CA ALA A 144 -13.73 9.52 7.20
C ALA A 144 -15.06 9.97 7.86
N LYS A 145 -16.16 9.29 7.54
CA LYS A 145 -17.48 9.57 8.13
C LYS A 145 -17.49 9.34 9.65
N ILE A 146 -16.89 8.23 10.11
CA ILE A 146 -16.77 7.92 11.54
C ILE A 146 -15.88 8.95 12.26
N LEU A 147 -14.70 9.23 11.70
CA LEU A 147 -13.74 10.20 12.27
C LEU A 147 -14.31 11.61 12.32
N LYS A 148 -15.10 12.01 11.32
CA LYS A 148 -15.74 13.34 11.30
C LYS A 148 -16.77 13.52 12.42
N GLN A 149 -17.50 12.47 12.78
CA GLN A 149 -18.43 12.50 13.93
C GLN A 149 -17.69 12.71 15.26
N HIS A 150 -16.43 12.28 15.33
CA HIS A 150 -15.57 12.35 16.50
C HIS A 150 -14.42 13.36 16.35
N GLU A 151 -14.53 14.30 15.41
CA GLU A 151 -13.45 15.23 15.06
C GLU A 151 -12.90 16.02 16.26
N LYS A 152 -13.77 16.37 17.21
CA LYS A 152 -13.39 17.13 18.41
C LYS A 152 -12.56 16.33 19.41
N ASP A 153 -12.61 15.01 19.34
CA ASP A 153 -11.90 14.09 20.23
C ASP A 153 -10.52 13.70 19.67
N ILE A 154 -10.18 14.18 18.47
CA ILE A 154 -8.93 13.86 17.77
C ILE A 154 -7.87 14.93 18.04
N PRO A 155 -6.78 14.61 18.80
CA PRO A 155 -5.73 15.57 19.13
C PRO A 155 -4.69 15.64 18.01
N GLY A 156 -5.00 16.28 16.90
CA GLY A 156 -4.16 16.36 15.70
C GLY A 156 -5.00 16.30 14.44
N THR A 157 -4.40 15.80 13.36
CA THR A 157 -5.06 15.77 12.04
C THR A 157 -4.88 14.42 11.36
N VAL A 158 -5.99 13.81 10.94
CA VAL A 158 -6.00 12.66 10.05
C VAL A 158 -5.99 13.15 8.61
N VAL A 159 -5.04 12.65 7.81
CA VAL A 159 -4.87 12.97 6.39
C VAL A 159 -5.37 11.78 5.57
N LEU A 160 -6.42 11.98 4.79
CA LEU A 160 -7.01 10.97 3.92
C LEU A 160 -6.35 11.06 2.55
N VAL A 161 -5.65 10.02 2.13
CA VAL A 161 -4.95 9.99 0.84
C VAL A 161 -5.69 9.05 -0.11
N PHE A 162 -6.45 9.62 -1.05
CA PHE A 162 -7.05 8.89 -2.15
C PHE A 162 -6.08 8.95 -3.33
N GLN A 163 -5.39 7.85 -3.55
CA GLN A 163 -4.22 7.77 -4.41
C GLN A 163 -4.58 7.21 -5.79
N PRO A 164 -4.18 7.85 -6.91
CA PRO A 164 -4.34 7.31 -8.25
C PRO A 164 -3.25 6.29 -8.60
N ALA A 165 -3.49 5.50 -9.64
CA ALA A 165 -2.50 4.80 -10.45
C ALA A 165 -1.53 3.91 -9.65
N GLU A 166 -2.05 3.06 -8.77
CA GLU A 166 -1.26 2.04 -8.08
C GLU A 166 -0.77 0.98 -9.08
N GLU A 167 -1.61 0.53 -10.00
CA GLU A 167 -1.38 -0.57 -10.96
C GLU A 167 -0.30 -0.23 -12.01
N GLY A 168 0.91 0.03 -11.52
CA GLY A 168 2.10 0.29 -12.34
C GLY A 168 2.33 1.74 -12.76
N GLY A 169 1.48 2.69 -12.33
CA GLY A 169 1.64 4.12 -12.61
C GLY A 169 2.53 4.85 -11.60
N GLY A 170 2.72 4.30 -10.40
CA GLY A 170 3.48 4.90 -9.31
C GLY A 170 2.85 6.19 -8.80
N GLY A 171 1.53 6.17 -8.58
CA GLY A 171 0.79 7.32 -8.06
C GLY A 171 1.26 7.77 -6.70
N ALA A 172 1.64 6.83 -5.81
CA ALA A 172 2.25 7.14 -4.52
C ALA A 172 3.53 7.96 -4.69
N LYS A 173 4.42 7.55 -5.61
CA LYS A 173 5.63 8.30 -5.93
C LYS A 173 5.33 9.74 -6.37
N LYS A 174 4.32 9.93 -7.23
CA LYS A 174 3.93 11.27 -7.68
C LYS A 174 3.39 12.14 -6.56
N ILE A 175 2.65 11.56 -5.59
CA ILE A 175 2.17 12.28 -4.41
C ILE A 175 3.34 12.71 -3.52
N VAL A 176 4.31 11.81 -3.29
CA VAL A 176 5.53 12.09 -2.51
C VAL A 176 6.36 13.17 -3.21
N ASP A 177 6.66 12.99 -4.50
CA ASP A 177 7.47 13.94 -5.29
C ASP A 177 6.84 15.33 -5.38
N ALA A 178 5.50 15.41 -5.35
CA ALA A 178 4.78 16.69 -5.34
C ALA A 178 4.86 17.42 -3.99
N GLY A 179 5.41 16.81 -2.93
CA GLY A 179 5.43 17.39 -1.59
C GLY A 179 4.02 17.68 -1.06
N ALA A 180 3.03 16.87 -1.48
CA ALA A 180 1.63 17.14 -1.20
C ALA A 180 1.22 16.79 0.24
N LEU A 181 2.01 15.96 0.92
CA LEU A 181 1.77 15.52 2.28
C LEU A 181 2.47 16.47 3.27
N PRO A 182 1.83 16.83 4.41
CA PRO A 182 2.50 17.52 5.50
C PRO A 182 3.53 16.60 6.17
N ASN A 183 4.17 17.03 7.25
CA ASN A 183 5.07 16.18 8.03
C ASN A 183 4.26 15.07 8.76
N ILE A 184 4.05 13.95 8.08
CA ILE A 184 3.27 12.81 8.55
C ILE A 184 4.09 11.98 9.54
N SER A 185 3.53 11.71 10.73
CA SER A 185 4.17 10.88 11.76
C SER A 185 4.04 9.37 11.48
N ALA A 186 2.96 8.94 10.85
CA ALA A 186 2.74 7.57 10.40
C ALA A 186 1.72 7.52 9.27
N ILE A 187 1.85 6.54 8.37
CA ILE A 187 0.87 6.25 7.33
C ILE A 187 0.42 4.80 7.38
N PHE A 188 -0.89 4.57 7.27
CA PHE A 188 -1.49 3.23 7.23
C PHE A 188 -2.21 3.00 5.89
N GLY A 189 -2.02 1.81 5.32
CA GLY A 189 -2.71 1.32 4.15
C GLY A 189 -3.18 -0.12 4.34
N LEU A 190 -4.19 -0.52 3.60
CA LEU A 190 -4.66 -1.90 3.56
C LEU A 190 -4.92 -2.36 2.13
N HIS A 191 -4.92 -3.68 1.94
CA HIS A 191 -5.45 -4.32 0.75
C HIS A 191 -6.41 -5.44 1.13
N VAL A 192 -7.50 -5.61 0.42
CA VAL A 192 -8.42 -6.74 0.59
C VAL A 192 -7.77 -8.02 0.05
N ALA A 193 -8.08 -9.18 0.64
CA ALA A 193 -7.47 -10.45 0.25
C ALA A 193 -8.51 -11.56 0.10
N HIS A 194 -8.57 -12.14 -1.09
CA HIS A 194 -9.55 -13.15 -1.50
C HIS A 194 -9.43 -14.51 -0.79
N HIS A 195 -8.31 -14.76 -0.10
CA HIS A 195 -7.99 -16.07 0.52
C HIS A 195 -7.97 -16.03 2.06
N ILE A 196 -8.23 -14.86 2.66
CA ILE A 196 -8.22 -14.66 4.11
C ILE A 196 -9.67 -14.63 4.61
N PRO A 197 -9.98 -15.25 5.77
CA PRO A 197 -11.32 -15.20 6.34
C PRO A 197 -11.79 -13.78 6.66
N LEU A 198 -13.07 -13.52 6.44
CA LEU A 198 -13.72 -12.25 6.73
C LEU A 198 -13.50 -11.81 8.18
N GLY A 199 -13.11 -10.56 8.36
CA GLY A 199 -12.81 -9.97 9.65
C GLY A 199 -11.50 -10.44 10.27
N GLU A 200 -10.67 -11.17 9.54
CA GLU A 200 -9.27 -11.43 9.90
C GLU A 200 -8.35 -10.47 9.17
N VAL A 201 -7.25 -10.11 9.82
CA VAL A 201 -6.18 -9.32 9.21
C VAL A 201 -4.87 -10.06 9.31
N VAL A 202 -4.06 -9.94 8.26
CA VAL A 202 -2.71 -10.51 8.25
C VAL A 202 -1.69 -9.44 7.88
N SER A 203 -0.56 -9.48 8.55
CA SER A 203 0.58 -8.62 8.28
C SER A 203 1.84 -9.17 8.93
N ARG A 204 2.95 -8.45 8.80
CA ARG A 204 4.22 -8.77 9.46
C ARG A 204 5.04 -7.51 9.66
N SER A 205 5.99 -7.56 10.58
CA SER A 205 7.07 -6.60 10.70
C SER A 205 8.10 -6.79 9.60
N GLY A 206 8.75 -5.71 9.17
CA GLY A 206 9.75 -5.76 8.13
C GLY A 206 9.19 -6.02 6.72
N PRO A 207 9.97 -6.67 5.82
CA PRO A 207 9.56 -6.89 4.43
C PRO A 207 8.28 -7.72 4.32
N MET A 208 7.22 -7.17 3.74
CA MET A 208 5.92 -7.80 3.51
C MET A 208 5.70 -8.13 2.04
N GLY A 209 6.01 -7.18 1.15
CA GLY A 209 5.92 -7.33 -0.29
C GLY A 209 7.26 -7.07 -0.99
N ALA A 210 7.53 -7.77 -2.08
CA ALA A 210 8.75 -7.56 -2.84
C ALA A 210 8.72 -6.25 -3.61
N GLY A 211 9.89 -5.61 -3.75
CA GLY A 211 10.10 -4.58 -4.74
C GLY A 211 10.06 -5.17 -6.16
N SER A 212 9.72 -4.34 -7.14
CA SER A 212 9.66 -4.77 -8.53
C SER A 212 10.26 -3.77 -9.48
N CYS A 213 10.97 -4.28 -10.49
CA CYS A 213 11.33 -3.48 -11.65
C CYS A 213 11.22 -4.30 -12.93
N LEU A 214 11.15 -3.60 -14.05
CA LEU A 214 11.18 -4.18 -15.39
C LEU A 214 12.56 -3.98 -16.00
N PHE A 215 12.91 -4.84 -16.94
CA PHE A 215 14.04 -4.60 -17.84
C PHE A 215 13.69 -4.98 -19.26
N GLU A 216 14.29 -4.28 -20.21
CA GLU A 216 14.29 -4.62 -21.63
C GLU A 216 15.71 -4.52 -22.15
N ALA A 217 16.11 -5.49 -22.98
CA ALA A 217 17.40 -5.48 -23.62
C ALA A 217 17.28 -5.77 -25.11
N ARG A 218 17.98 -4.98 -25.92
CA ARG A 218 18.16 -5.24 -27.35
C ARG A 218 19.54 -5.84 -27.59
N ILE A 219 19.57 -7.05 -28.14
CA ILE A 219 20.77 -7.77 -28.52
C ILE A 219 20.91 -7.67 -30.04
N SER A 220 21.97 -7.04 -30.51
CA SER A 220 22.20 -6.71 -31.91
C SER A 220 23.39 -7.56 -32.46
N GLY A 221 23.13 -8.28 -33.52
CA GLY A 221 24.10 -9.05 -34.26
C GLY A 221 24.25 -8.54 -35.70
N LYS A 222 24.27 -9.48 -36.65
CA LYS A 222 24.27 -9.21 -38.07
C LYS A 222 23.44 -10.28 -38.77
N GLY A 223 22.34 -9.88 -39.37
CA GLY A 223 21.46 -10.76 -40.12
C GLY A 223 22.13 -11.40 -41.34
N GLY A 224 21.52 -12.49 -41.81
CA GLY A 224 22.02 -13.20 -42.97
C GLY A 224 21.24 -14.44 -43.31
N HIS A 225 21.70 -15.12 -44.34
CA HIS A 225 21.12 -16.38 -44.81
C HIS A 225 21.39 -17.51 -43.80
N ALA A 226 20.34 -18.16 -43.28
CA ALA A 226 20.49 -19.18 -42.23
C ALA A 226 21.39 -20.37 -42.60
N ALA A 227 21.49 -20.72 -43.90
CA ALA A 227 22.38 -21.74 -44.36
C ALA A 227 23.89 -21.31 -44.44
N MET A 228 24.17 -20.00 -44.25
CA MET A 228 25.53 -19.44 -44.28
C MET A 228 25.82 -18.63 -43.00
N PRO A 229 25.70 -19.25 -41.80
CA PRO A 229 25.81 -18.55 -40.53
C PRO A 229 27.20 -17.94 -40.28
N HIS A 230 28.26 -18.40 -40.95
CA HIS A 230 29.59 -17.85 -40.88
C HIS A 230 29.73 -16.43 -41.45
N HIS A 231 28.75 -15.97 -42.23
CA HIS A 231 28.65 -14.57 -42.72
C HIS A 231 27.77 -13.66 -41.85
N ALA A 232 27.10 -14.25 -40.85
CA ALA A 232 26.22 -13.57 -39.93
C ALA A 232 26.80 -13.49 -38.50
N ILE A 233 26.10 -12.81 -37.61
CA ILE A 233 26.29 -12.84 -36.16
C ILE A 233 24.88 -13.05 -35.58
N ASP A 234 24.65 -14.23 -35.02
CA ASP A 234 23.29 -14.66 -34.64
C ASP A 234 22.83 -14.12 -33.29
N PRO A 235 21.92 -13.14 -33.25
CA PRO A 235 21.41 -12.58 -32.00
C PRO A 235 20.38 -13.49 -31.30
N ILE A 236 19.76 -14.46 -32.02
CA ILE A 236 18.84 -15.43 -31.40
C ILE A 236 19.62 -16.37 -30.50
N LEU A 237 20.76 -16.92 -31.01
CA LEU A 237 21.64 -17.75 -30.21
C LEU A 237 22.20 -16.98 -29.00
N ALA A 238 22.61 -15.73 -29.20
CA ALA A 238 23.10 -14.87 -28.13
C ALA A 238 22.01 -14.63 -27.07
N ALA A 239 20.78 -14.31 -27.47
CA ALA A 239 19.64 -14.09 -26.56
C ALA A 239 19.31 -15.35 -25.75
N SER A 240 19.34 -16.52 -26.37
CA SER A 240 19.12 -17.82 -25.72
C SER A 240 20.12 -18.04 -24.57
N ASN A 241 21.43 -17.82 -24.85
CA ASN A 241 22.49 -17.94 -23.84
C ASN A 241 22.36 -16.89 -22.73
N VAL A 242 21.95 -15.65 -23.05
CA VAL A 242 21.66 -14.59 -22.07
C VAL A 242 20.54 -15.04 -21.14
N ILE A 243 19.42 -15.54 -21.66
CA ILE A 243 18.27 -15.98 -20.86
C ILE A 243 18.70 -17.08 -19.88
N VAL A 244 19.44 -18.06 -20.31
CA VAL A 244 19.97 -19.13 -19.43
C VAL A 244 20.90 -18.55 -18.37
N SER A 245 21.82 -17.66 -18.78
CA SER A 245 22.80 -17.05 -17.85
C SER A 245 22.15 -16.18 -16.78
N LEU A 246 21.04 -15.49 -17.10
CA LEU A 246 20.28 -14.69 -16.12
C LEU A 246 19.72 -15.55 -14.98
N GLN A 247 19.40 -16.84 -15.23
CA GLN A 247 18.90 -17.73 -14.18
C GLN A 247 19.98 -18.05 -13.12
N HIS A 248 21.25 -17.95 -13.47
CA HIS A 248 22.35 -18.15 -12.53
C HIS A 248 22.44 -17.06 -11.46
N LEU A 249 21.90 -15.85 -11.70
CA LEU A 249 21.87 -14.78 -10.72
C LEU A 249 21.15 -15.22 -9.46
N VAL A 250 19.99 -15.85 -9.60
CA VAL A 250 19.20 -16.36 -8.48
C VAL A 250 19.74 -17.69 -7.95
N SER A 251 20.15 -18.60 -8.82
CA SER A 251 20.53 -19.95 -8.39
C SER A 251 21.97 -20.07 -7.91
N ARG A 252 22.87 -19.12 -8.20
CA ARG A 252 24.31 -19.19 -7.90
C ARG A 252 24.92 -17.94 -7.28
N GLU A 253 24.32 -16.78 -7.40
CA GLU A 253 24.88 -15.52 -6.88
C GLU A 253 24.06 -14.96 -5.70
N ALA A 254 22.74 -15.19 -5.66
CA ALA A 254 21.89 -14.76 -4.54
C ALA A 254 22.21 -15.56 -3.26
N ASP A 255 22.12 -14.89 -2.11
CA ASP A 255 22.09 -15.58 -0.83
C ASP A 255 20.87 -16.53 -0.80
N PRO A 256 21.02 -17.81 -0.44
CA PRO A 256 19.90 -18.75 -0.36
C PRO A 256 18.78 -18.33 0.59
N LEU A 257 19.06 -17.44 1.54
CA LEU A 257 18.08 -16.88 2.49
C LEU A 257 17.45 -15.57 1.99
N ASP A 258 17.97 -14.96 0.93
CA ASP A 258 17.43 -13.77 0.28
C ASP A 258 16.64 -14.16 -0.96
N SER A 259 15.32 -14.23 -0.80
CA SER A 259 14.43 -14.64 -1.91
C SER A 259 14.39 -13.57 -3.00
N GLN A 260 14.81 -13.97 -4.21
CA GLN A 260 14.86 -13.13 -5.40
C GLN A 260 14.20 -13.82 -6.58
N VAL A 261 13.64 -13.05 -7.54
CA VAL A 261 13.09 -13.59 -8.79
C VAL A 261 13.59 -12.77 -9.98
N VAL A 262 14.08 -13.45 -11.00
CA VAL A 262 14.39 -12.88 -12.31
C VAL A 262 13.67 -13.70 -13.37
N THR A 263 12.73 -13.08 -14.08
CA THR A 263 11.92 -13.75 -15.10
C THR A 263 12.06 -13.02 -16.44
N VAL A 264 12.42 -13.74 -17.49
CA VAL A 264 12.31 -13.26 -18.87
C VAL A 264 10.94 -13.67 -19.42
N GLY A 265 10.04 -12.70 -19.57
CA GLY A 265 8.67 -12.91 -20.04
C GLY A 265 8.43 -12.48 -21.50
N LYS A 266 9.41 -11.83 -22.12
CA LYS A 266 9.32 -11.31 -23.50
C LYS A 266 10.55 -11.70 -24.29
N ILE A 267 10.33 -12.22 -25.50
CA ILE A 267 11.36 -12.42 -26.52
C ILE A 267 10.76 -12.14 -27.90
N GLN A 268 11.41 -11.29 -28.69
CA GLN A 268 10.96 -10.90 -30.01
C GLN A 268 12.16 -10.81 -30.96
N GLY A 269 12.11 -11.54 -32.07
CA GLY A 269 13.14 -11.50 -33.13
C GLY A 269 12.96 -12.63 -34.14
N GLY A 270 13.22 -12.32 -35.42
CA GLY A 270 13.08 -13.22 -36.54
C GLY A 270 11.65 -13.31 -37.07
N ASP A 271 11.52 -13.21 -38.41
CA ASP A 271 10.24 -13.27 -39.14
C ASP A 271 10.17 -14.43 -40.10
N ALA A 272 11.32 -14.94 -40.57
CA ALA A 272 11.41 -16.01 -41.58
C ALA A 272 12.34 -17.14 -41.15
N PHE A 273 11.98 -18.38 -41.46
CA PHE A 273 12.71 -19.59 -41.06
C PHE A 273 14.12 -19.65 -41.59
N ASN A 274 14.41 -19.05 -42.74
CA ASN A 274 15.68 -19.11 -43.44
C ASN A 274 16.52 -17.82 -43.34
N VAL A 275 16.16 -16.92 -42.42
CA VAL A 275 16.84 -15.63 -42.24
C VAL A 275 17.23 -15.46 -40.73
N ILE A 276 18.51 -15.23 -40.49
CA ILE A 276 19.01 -14.77 -39.19
C ILE A 276 18.67 -13.27 -39.09
N PRO A 277 17.96 -12.78 -38.03
CA PRO A 277 17.63 -11.37 -37.88
C PRO A 277 18.86 -10.54 -37.49
N ASP A 278 18.73 -9.18 -37.63
CA ASP A 278 19.75 -8.24 -37.16
C ASP A 278 19.76 -8.05 -35.66
N SER A 279 18.62 -8.27 -34.98
CA SER A 279 18.53 -8.11 -33.56
C SER A 279 17.39 -8.92 -32.93
N VAL A 280 17.50 -9.12 -31.60
CA VAL A 280 16.48 -9.71 -30.73
C VAL A 280 16.26 -8.79 -29.55
N THR A 281 15.00 -8.60 -29.16
CA THR A 281 14.63 -7.92 -27.92
C THR A 281 14.17 -8.95 -26.92
N ILE A 282 14.71 -8.90 -25.70
CA ILE A 282 14.22 -9.64 -24.53
C ILE A 282 13.76 -8.67 -23.47
N GLY A 283 12.83 -9.08 -22.61
CA GLY A 283 12.36 -8.27 -21.51
C GLY A 283 11.80 -9.11 -20.38
N GLY A 284 11.80 -8.55 -19.19
CA GLY A 284 11.39 -9.31 -18.02
C GLY A 284 11.18 -8.49 -16.77
N THR A 285 10.97 -9.20 -15.66
CA THR A 285 10.70 -8.63 -14.34
C THR A 285 11.74 -9.10 -13.33
N VAL A 286 11.95 -8.28 -12.31
CA VAL A 286 12.85 -8.56 -11.18
C VAL A 286 12.11 -8.32 -9.89
N ARG A 287 12.30 -9.22 -8.90
CA ARG A 287 11.73 -9.09 -7.55
C ARG A 287 12.81 -9.31 -6.50
N ALA A 288 12.79 -8.51 -5.42
CA ALA A 288 13.63 -8.67 -4.24
C ALA A 288 12.99 -8.01 -3.03
N PHE A 289 13.34 -8.47 -1.82
CA PHE A 289 12.78 -7.95 -0.55
C PHE A 289 13.62 -6.82 0.08
N SER A 290 14.76 -6.47 -0.53
CA SER A 290 15.55 -5.32 -0.10
C SER A 290 15.95 -4.45 -1.29
N LYS A 291 16.18 -3.17 -1.01
CA LYS A 291 16.68 -2.21 -2.01
C LYS A 291 18.10 -2.57 -2.47
N GLU A 292 18.92 -3.05 -1.54
CA GLU A 292 20.29 -3.48 -1.78
C GLU A 292 20.31 -4.63 -2.79
N SER A 293 19.55 -5.69 -2.53
CA SER A 293 19.43 -6.87 -3.41
C SER A 293 18.87 -6.48 -4.78
N MET A 294 17.85 -5.60 -4.84
CA MET A 294 17.31 -5.10 -6.09
C MET A 294 18.37 -4.34 -6.91
N MET A 295 19.11 -3.42 -6.29
CA MET A 295 20.15 -2.67 -6.98
C MET A 295 21.32 -3.55 -7.41
N GLN A 296 21.65 -4.59 -6.65
CA GLN A 296 22.63 -5.60 -7.03
C GLN A 296 22.14 -6.39 -8.25
N LEU A 297 20.91 -6.91 -8.23
CA LEU A 297 20.33 -7.63 -9.36
C LEU A 297 20.33 -6.81 -10.63
N ARG A 298 19.90 -5.54 -10.57
CA ARG A 298 19.90 -4.64 -11.74
C ARG A 298 21.29 -4.54 -12.36
N ARG A 299 22.31 -4.27 -11.53
CA ARG A 299 23.72 -4.21 -12.03
C ARG A 299 24.17 -5.53 -12.65
N ARG A 300 23.84 -6.65 -12.01
CA ARG A 300 24.26 -7.97 -12.50
C ARG A 300 23.50 -8.37 -13.77
N ILE A 301 22.22 -8.07 -13.89
CA ILE A 301 21.43 -8.30 -15.11
C ILE A 301 22.08 -7.58 -16.29
N GLU A 302 22.41 -6.30 -16.15
CA GLU A 302 23.09 -5.52 -17.20
C GLU A 302 24.43 -6.13 -17.58
N GLN A 303 25.27 -6.48 -16.59
CA GLN A 303 26.58 -7.08 -16.82
C GLN A 303 26.49 -8.43 -17.53
N VAL A 304 25.55 -9.29 -17.11
CA VAL A 304 25.35 -10.63 -17.71
C VAL A 304 24.87 -10.49 -19.16
N ILE A 305 23.89 -9.60 -19.40
CA ILE A 305 23.37 -9.39 -20.76
C ILE A 305 24.45 -8.90 -21.71
N ILE A 306 25.20 -7.86 -21.31
CA ILE A 306 26.25 -7.30 -22.14
C ILE A 306 27.41 -8.29 -22.33
N GLY A 307 27.88 -8.91 -21.24
CA GLY A 307 28.99 -9.87 -21.28
C GLY A 307 28.67 -11.11 -22.10
N GLN A 308 27.51 -11.72 -21.92
CA GLN A 308 27.10 -12.92 -22.62
C GLN A 308 26.79 -12.65 -24.11
N ALA A 309 26.22 -11.49 -24.44
CA ALA A 309 26.05 -11.06 -25.82
C ALA A 309 27.44 -10.91 -26.53
N ALA A 310 28.42 -10.32 -25.86
CA ALA A 310 29.77 -10.12 -26.39
C ALA A 310 30.49 -11.46 -26.68
N VAL A 311 30.27 -12.50 -25.86
CA VAL A 311 30.78 -13.85 -26.13
C VAL A 311 30.36 -14.37 -27.52
N GLN A 312 29.13 -14.01 -27.95
CA GLN A 312 28.60 -14.36 -29.27
C GLN A 312 28.87 -13.29 -30.33
N ARG A 313 29.76 -12.35 -30.08
CA ARG A 313 30.12 -11.20 -30.96
C ARG A 313 28.95 -10.23 -31.21
N CYS A 314 27.87 -10.31 -30.41
CA CYS A 314 26.76 -9.37 -30.42
C CYS A 314 27.03 -8.17 -29.50
N ASN A 315 26.37 -7.03 -29.80
CA ASN A 315 26.26 -5.92 -28.88
C ASN A 315 24.92 -5.98 -28.15
N ALA A 316 24.85 -5.47 -26.93
CA ALA A 316 23.60 -5.35 -26.20
C ALA A 316 23.45 -3.97 -25.55
N THR A 317 22.19 -3.51 -25.47
CA THR A 317 21.79 -2.33 -24.68
C THR A 317 20.70 -2.76 -23.71
N VAL A 318 20.74 -2.25 -22.47
CA VAL A 318 19.78 -2.59 -21.42
C VAL A 318 19.11 -1.31 -20.91
N SER A 319 17.80 -1.36 -20.72
CA SER A 319 16.99 -0.33 -20.10
C SER A 319 16.15 -0.94 -18.97
N PHE A 320 16.05 -0.27 -17.85
CA PHE A 320 15.17 -0.66 -16.76
C PHE A 320 13.80 0.05 -16.79
N LEU A 321 13.51 0.80 -17.83
CA LEU A 321 12.23 1.44 -18.11
C LEU A 321 11.72 2.38 -16.98
N ASP A 322 12.61 2.86 -16.12
CA ASP A 322 12.25 3.64 -14.91
C ASP A 322 11.48 4.94 -15.21
N LYS A 323 11.56 5.46 -16.43
CA LYS A 323 10.83 6.66 -16.85
C LYS A 323 9.37 6.38 -17.16
N GLU A 324 9.10 5.23 -17.78
CA GLU A 324 7.77 4.79 -18.20
C GLU A 324 7.05 4.03 -17.09
N LYS A 325 7.81 3.20 -16.35
CA LYS A 325 7.34 2.35 -15.26
C LYS A 325 8.36 2.38 -14.13
N PRO A 326 8.13 3.18 -13.11
CA PRO A 326 9.10 3.33 -12.03
C PRO A 326 9.36 2.00 -11.30
N TYR A 327 10.59 1.83 -10.83
CA TYR A 327 10.92 0.79 -9.89
C TYR A 327 10.09 0.98 -8.61
N PHE A 328 9.36 -0.05 -8.17
CA PHE A 328 8.66 -0.06 -6.89
C PHE A 328 9.59 -0.60 -5.80
N PRO A 329 9.86 0.15 -4.73
CA PRO A 329 10.59 -0.35 -3.57
C PRO A 329 9.87 -1.55 -2.91
N PRO A 330 10.56 -2.37 -2.12
CA PRO A 330 9.89 -3.35 -1.26
C PRO A 330 8.93 -2.68 -0.28
N THR A 331 7.78 -3.29 -0.04
CA THR A 331 6.86 -2.89 1.03
C THR A 331 7.42 -3.38 2.36
N VAL A 332 7.92 -2.45 3.18
CA VAL A 332 8.60 -2.74 4.46
C VAL A 332 7.87 -2.07 5.59
N ASN A 333 7.22 -2.88 6.42
CA ASN A 333 6.48 -2.38 7.57
C ASN A 333 7.43 -1.98 8.71
N ASN A 334 7.16 -0.81 9.29
CA ASN A 334 7.88 -0.33 10.46
C ASN A 334 7.59 -1.20 11.69
N ASP A 335 8.62 -1.54 12.46
CA ASP A 335 8.53 -2.47 13.59
C ASP A 335 7.66 -1.92 14.73
N ASP A 336 7.83 -0.64 15.11
CA ASP A 336 7.03 0.00 16.17
C ASP A 336 5.55 0.09 15.77
N LEU A 337 5.28 0.35 14.48
CA LEU A 337 3.93 0.37 13.96
C LEU A 337 3.32 -1.04 13.88
N HIS A 338 4.13 -2.10 13.77
CA HIS A 338 3.64 -3.47 13.82
C HIS A 338 3.05 -3.80 15.20
N GLU A 339 3.77 -3.52 16.27
CA GLU A 339 3.28 -3.73 17.64
C GLU A 339 2.02 -2.90 17.92
N PHE A 340 2.04 -1.63 17.49
CA PHE A 340 0.88 -0.75 17.58
C PHE A 340 -0.32 -1.30 16.82
N PHE A 341 -0.14 -1.74 15.57
CA PHE A 341 -1.19 -2.34 14.75
C PHE A 341 -1.79 -3.58 15.42
N GLN A 342 -0.95 -4.51 15.92
CA GLN A 342 -1.43 -5.71 16.59
C GLN A 342 -2.32 -5.38 17.80
N SER A 343 -1.93 -4.40 18.60
CA SER A 343 -2.71 -3.94 19.75
C SER A 343 -4.06 -3.36 19.33
N VAL A 344 -4.06 -2.48 18.31
CA VAL A 344 -5.30 -1.82 17.84
C VAL A 344 -6.22 -2.83 17.15
N ALA A 345 -5.71 -3.59 16.19
CA ALA A 345 -6.49 -4.58 15.46
C ALA A 345 -7.03 -5.67 16.39
N GLY A 346 -6.21 -6.13 17.36
CA GLY A 346 -6.64 -7.09 18.38
C GLY A 346 -7.77 -6.57 19.25
N SER A 347 -7.80 -5.26 19.57
CA SER A 347 -8.90 -4.68 20.34
C SER A 347 -10.18 -4.48 19.52
N VAL A 348 -10.08 -4.25 18.20
CA VAL A 348 -11.23 -4.05 17.31
C VAL A 348 -11.84 -5.37 16.85
N LEU A 349 -11.01 -6.35 16.50
CA LEU A 349 -11.43 -7.59 15.85
C LEU A 349 -11.40 -8.82 16.80
N GLY A 350 -10.64 -8.71 17.89
CA GLY A 350 -10.22 -9.82 18.75
C GLY A 350 -8.82 -10.31 18.38
N VAL A 351 -7.98 -10.60 19.39
CA VAL A 351 -6.56 -10.99 19.21
C VAL A 351 -6.38 -12.23 18.32
N ASN A 352 -7.32 -13.14 18.32
CA ASN A 352 -7.29 -14.34 17.49
C ASN A 352 -7.58 -14.08 16.00
N LYS A 353 -7.95 -12.86 15.65
CA LYS A 353 -8.22 -12.41 14.26
C LYS A 353 -7.03 -11.67 13.63
N VAL A 354 -5.98 -11.44 14.40
CA VAL A 354 -4.74 -10.80 13.92
C VAL A 354 -3.68 -11.87 13.73
N LYS A 355 -3.25 -12.08 12.49
CA LYS A 355 -2.35 -13.18 12.11
C LYS A 355 -1.07 -12.66 11.49
N GLY A 356 -0.01 -13.45 11.64
CA GLY A 356 1.24 -13.27 10.88
C GLY A 356 1.13 -13.84 9.47
N MET A 357 1.96 -13.33 8.54
CA MET A 357 2.06 -13.85 7.18
C MET A 357 3.53 -14.02 6.75
N GLN A 358 3.74 -14.89 5.76
CA GLN A 358 5.01 -14.93 5.03
C GLN A 358 5.06 -13.76 4.03
N PRO A 359 6.26 -13.25 3.71
CA PRO A 359 6.40 -12.22 2.68
C PRO A 359 5.95 -12.76 1.32
N THR A 360 5.42 -11.89 0.46
CA THR A 360 4.93 -12.23 -0.88
C THR A 360 5.74 -11.55 -1.97
N MET A 361 5.77 -12.14 -3.17
CA MET A 361 6.44 -11.53 -4.34
C MET A 361 5.56 -10.47 -5.03
N GLY A 362 4.36 -10.19 -4.53
CA GLY A 362 3.55 -9.05 -4.92
C GLY A 362 4.28 -7.73 -4.60
N SER A 363 4.08 -6.73 -5.44
CA SER A 363 4.58 -5.38 -5.21
C SER A 363 3.43 -4.41 -5.04
N GLU A 364 3.65 -3.36 -4.26
CA GLU A 364 2.66 -2.36 -3.87
C GLU A 364 3.35 -0.99 -3.82
N ASP A 365 2.80 0.01 -4.49
CA ASP A 365 3.42 1.34 -4.57
C ASP A 365 3.30 2.16 -3.28
N PHE A 366 2.50 1.69 -2.29
CA PHE A 366 2.53 2.20 -0.92
C PHE A 366 3.95 2.26 -0.35
N SER A 367 4.84 1.41 -0.83
CA SER A 367 6.26 1.38 -0.51
C SER A 367 6.97 2.72 -0.71
N PHE A 368 6.53 3.57 -1.66
CA PHE A 368 7.10 4.91 -1.82
C PHE A 368 6.82 5.83 -0.64
N TYR A 369 5.67 5.67 0.04
CA TYR A 369 5.45 6.37 1.30
C TYR A 369 6.37 5.84 2.39
N GLN A 370 6.58 4.51 2.45
CA GLN A 370 7.44 3.88 3.45
C GLN A 370 8.93 4.25 3.31
N GLU A 371 9.37 4.68 2.13
CA GLU A 371 10.73 5.23 1.94
C GLU A 371 10.95 6.57 2.67
N VAL A 372 9.88 7.32 3.02
CA VAL A 372 9.97 8.68 3.56
C VAL A 372 9.12 8.92 4.83
N ILE A 373 8.21 8.01 5.16
CA ILE A 373 7.30 8.11 6.30
C ILE A 373 7.25 6.73 6.98
N PRO A 374 7.29 6.63 8.32
CA PRO A 374 6.98 5.37 8.99
C PRO A 374 5.62 4.84 8.52
N GLY A 375 5.60 3.70 7.83
CA GLY A 375 4.41 3.18 7.19
C GLY A 375 4.08 1.76 7.61
N TYR A 376 2.79 1.44 7.61
CA TYR A 376 2.30 0.10 7.92
C TYR A 376 1.20 -0.32 6.95
N PHE A 377 1.39 -1.48 6.33
CA PHE A 377 0.48 -2.07 5.36
C PHE A 377 0.00 -3.45 5.85
N PHE A 378 -1.27 -3.78 5.65
CA PHE A 378 -1.84 -5.04 6.07
C PHE A 378 -2.90 -5.53 5.09
N LEU A 379 -3.18 -6.84 5.12
CA LEU A 379 -4.25 -7.44 4.31
C LEU A 379 -5.49 -7.68 5.17
N LEU A 380 -6.66 -7.42 4.58
CA LEU A 380 -7.97 -7.62 5.19
C LEU A 380 -8.73 -8.75 4.47
N GLY A 381 -9.18 -9.74 5.22
CA GLY A 381 -9.87 -10.90 4.68
C GLY A 381 -11.29 -10.62 4.22
N MET A 382 -11.69 -11.33 3.16
CA MET A 382 -13.02 -11.23 2.54
C MET A 382 -13.80 -12.55 2.50
N VAL A 383 -13.18 -13.70 2.81
CA VAL A 383 -13.82 -15.02 2.67
C VAL A 383 -14.73 -15.29 3.84
N ASN A 384 -16.00 -15.58 3.58
CA ASN A 384 -16.93 -16.10 4.58
C ASN A 384 -17.41 -17.51 4.21
N ALA A 385 -18.08 -18.19 5.14
CA ALA A 385 -18.53 -19.57 4.96
C ALA A 385 -19.56 -19.75 3.81
N SER A 386 -20.19 -18.67 3.34
CA SER A 386 -21.13 -18.68 2.21
C SER A 386 -20.46 -18.52 0.85
N VAL A 387 -19.16 -18.17 0.84
CA VAL A 387 -18.36 -17.94 -0.38
C VAL A 387 -17.09 -18.78 -0.28
N GLU A 388 -17.17 -20.05 -0.69
CA GLU A 388 -16.06 -21.02 -0.55
C GLU A 388 -14.82 -20.63 -1.37
N HIS A 389 -14.98 -19.98 -2.52
CA HIS A 389 -13.86 -19.55 -3.38
C HIS A 389 -14.15 -18.22 -4.05
N LEU A 390 -13.46 -17.19 -3.62
CA LEU A 390 -13.35 -15.94 -4.38
C LEU A 390 -12.24 -16.10 -5.44
N ALA A 391 -12.49 -15.61 -6.63
CA ALA A 391 -11.43 -15.51 -7.64
C ALA A 391 -10.33 -14.57 -7.12
N SER A 392 -9.07 -14.88 -7.45
CA SER A 392 -7.94 -14.02 -7.07
C SER A 392 -8.03 -12.64 -7.69
N GLU A 393 -7.31 -11.70 -7.10
CA GLU A 393 -7.05 -10.39 -7.68
C GLU A 393 -6.53 -10.57 -9.12
N HIS A 394 -6.82 -9.61 -10.01
CA HIS A 394 -6.52 -9.64 -11.45
C HIS A 394 -7.23 -10.77 -12.24
N SER A 395 -8.30 -11.33 -11.68
CA SER A 395 -9.17 -12.26 -12.40
C SER A 395 -10.39 -11.53 -12.97
N PRO A 396 -10.85 -11.86 -14.21
CA PRO A 396 -12.10 -11.31 -14.76
C PRO A 396 -13.36 -11.73 -14.01
N TYR A 397 -13.23 -12.64 -13.04
CA TYR A 397 -14.29 -13.10 -12.13
C TYR A 397 -14.11 -12.61 -10.69
N PHE A 398 -13.16 -11.72 -10.45
CA PHE A 398 -12.90 -11.17 -9.12
C PHE A 398 -14.15 -10.50 -8.55
N LYS A 399 -14.42 -10.74 -7.26
CA LYS A 399 -15.56 -10.15 -6.53
C LYS A 399 -15.13 -9.76 -5.12
N ILE A 400 -15.65 -8.64 -4.66
CA ILE A 400 -15.53 -8.20 -3.28
C ILE A 400 -16.69 -8.76 -2.46
N ASN A 401 -16.37 -9.30 -1.28
CA ASN A 401 -17.38 -9.48 -0.25
C ASN A 401 -17.58 -8.15 0.48
N GLU A 402 -18.71 -7.49 0.23
CA GLU A 402 -19.02 -6.17 0.76
C GLU A 402 -19.12 -6.14 2.30
N ASP A 403 -19.34 -7.31 2.95
CA ASP A 403 -19.29 -7.43 4.42
C ASP A 403 -17.89 -7.09 4.99
N ALA A 404 -16.85 -7.01 4.17
CA ALA A 404 -15.51 -6.57 4.58
C ALA A 404 -15.43 -5.05 4.79
N LEU A 405 -16.29 -4.24 4.17
CA LEU A 405 -16.23 -2.77 4.20
C LEU A 405 -16.22 -2.21 5.63
N PRO A 406 -17.10 -2.65 6.56
CA PRO A 406 -17.10 -2.13 7.94
C PRO A 406 -15.79 -2.39 8.69
N TYR A 407 -15.14 -3.53 8.45
CA TYR A 407 -13.88 -3.88 9.11
C TYR A 407 -12.74 -2.96 8.66
N GLY A 408 -12.62 -2.70 7.35
CA GLY A 408 -11.62 -1.78 6.82
C GLY A 408 -11.82 -0.35 7.31
N ALA A 409 -13.07 0.13 7.29
CA ALA A 409 -13.42 1.47 7.78
C ALA A 409 -13.10 1.63 9.27
N ALA A 410 -13.48 0.66 10.10
CA ALA A 410 -13.21 0.68 11.54
C ALA A 410 -11.71 0.62 11.86
N LEU A 411 -10.94 -0.20 11.13
CA LEU A 411 -9.50 -0.29 11.32
C LEU A 411 -8.80 1.00 10.96
N HIS A 412 -9.10 1.60 9.80
CA HIS A 412 -8.57 2.90 9.41
C HIS A 412 -8.87 3.98 10.47
N ALA A 413 -10.12 4.09 10.89
CA ALA A 413 -10.51 5.06 11.90
C ALA A 413 -9.81 4.81 13.24
N SER A 414 -9.75 3.55 13.69
CA SER A 414 -9.12 3.20 14.98
C SER A 414 -7.62 3.42 14.99
N LEU A 415 -6.93 3.03 13.91
CA LEU A 415 -5.48 3.20 13.78
C LEU A 415 -5.10 4.68 13.85
N SER A 416 -5.77 5.53 13.07
CA SER A 416 -5.45 6.96 13.03
C SER A 416 -5.79 7.67 14.35
N ALA A 417 -6.97 7.45 14.92
CA ALA A 417 -7.40 8.10 16.15
C ALA A 417 -6.52 7.70 17.34
N ARG A 418 -6.23 6.39 17.51
CA ARG A 418 -5.40 5.89 18.61
C ARG A 418 -3.94 6.30 18.48
N TYR A 419 -3.42 6.39 17.26
CA TYR A 419 -2.04 6.84 17.05
C TYR A 419 -1.88 8.32 17.43
N LEU A 420 -2.83 9.17 17.05
CA LEU A 420 -2.84 10.57 17.45
C LEU A 420 -2.99 10.74 18.97
N LEU A 421 -3.83 9.94 19.63
CA LEU A 421 -3.95 9.92 21.08
C LEU A 421 -2.63 9.50 21.75
N LYS A 422 -1.95 8.45 21.23
CA LYS A 422 -0.63 8.04 21.71
C LYS A 422 0.38 9.18 21.62
N LEU A 423 0.50 9.82 20.46
CA LEU A 423 1.43 10.93 20.26
C LEU A 423 1.14 12.13 21.19
N HIS A 424 -0.13 12.36 21.51
CA HIS A 424 -0.52 13.43 22.42
C HIS A 424 -0.14 13.13 23.88
N GLN A 425 -0.19 11.86 24.29
CA GLN A 425 0.23 11.41 25.63
C GLN A 425 1.75 11.42 25.79
N ASP A 426 2.51 11.15 24.73
CA ASP A 426 3.98 11.09 24.74
C ASP A 426 4.63 12.50 24.75
N VAL A 427 3.87 13.59 24.63
CA VAL A 427 4.38 14.97 24.77
C VAL A 427 4.57 15.27 26.28
N PRO A 428 5.81 15.48 26.78
CA PRO A 428 6.01 15.84 28.17
C PRO A 428 5.27 17.12 28.49
N LEU A 429 4.49 17.13 29.58
CA LEU A 429 3.96 18.38 30.14
C LEU A 429 5.17 19.26 30.49
N VAL A 430 5.43 20.28 29.70
CA VAL A 430 6.38 21.35 30.09
C VAL A 430 5.69 22.10 31.21
N GLU A 431 5.99 21.71 32.48
CA GLU A 431 5.66 22.50 33.65
C GLU A 431 6.36 23.85 33.47
N GLY A 432 5.56 24.86 33.13
CA GLY A 432 6.00 26.24 33.15
C GLY A 432 6.41 26.62 34.58
N LYS A 433 7.69 26.56 34.88
CA LYS A 433 8.23 27.28 36.04
C LYS A 433 8.06 28.78 35.76
N TYR A 434 6.98 29.36 36.19
CA TYR A 434 6.95 30.77 36.46
C TYR A 434 7.86 31.00 37.66
N ASN A 435 9.05 31.50 37.44
CA ASN A 435 9.85 32.15 38.46
C ASN A 435 9.21 33.53 38.70
N ASP A 436 8.40 33.65 39.73
CA ASP A 436 8.10 34.92 40.36
C ASP A 436 9.34 35.28 41.21
N GLU A 437 10.30 35.99 40.63
CA GLU A 437 11.24 36.81 41.37
C GLU A 437 10.88 38.29 41.16
N LEU A 438 10.29 38.86 42.24
CA LEU A 438 10.32 40.26 42.52
C LEU A 438 11.25 40.51 43.71
#